data_f322ce3154bf31ba0933f019c2d34976
#
_entry.id   f322ce3154bf31ba0933f019c2d34976
#
_cell.length_a   1.000
_cell.length_b   1.000
_cell.length_c   1.000
_cell.angle_alpha   90.00
_cell.angle_beta   90.00
_cell.angle_gamma   90.00
#
_symmetry.space_group_name_H-M   'P 1'
#
loop_
_entity.id
_entity.type
_entity.pdbx_description
1 polymer ?
#
loop_
_entity_poly.entity_id
_entity_poly.type
_entity_poly.pdbx_seq_one_letter_code
_entity_poly.pdbx_strand_id
1 'polypeptide(L)'
;MRILFKYTSRSRPKEFLRGLYSIIDNVASDDYDVLVSLDLDDSKLDHYGNCDAVIGSSTGKIDAINRDLNEYQGDWDLLINMSDDMIFTVNRFDNIIRDLFTKHFPNGDGFLHLNDGHQGDNVSTMSIMDRKYYERDRYIYHPEYKSLWCDAEATEAAWMRGRYAYESIVLFDHLHPAWGLAPNDAQYKASEAPEMWDHDKAVIERHRANNYGITNPVRTFKYPKI
;
A
#
# COMPACT_ATOMS: atom_id res chain seq x y z
N MET A 1 3.22 12.55 14.91
CA MET A 1 2.26 11.78 14.07
C MET A 1 2.51 10.31 14.32
N ARG A 2 1.49 9.61 14.79
CA ARG A 2 1.53 8.15 14.98
C ARG A 2 1.32 7.45 13.63
N ILE A 3 2.12 6.44 13.34
CA ILE A 3 2.04 5.67 12.08
C ILE A 3 1.30 4.36 12.33
N LEU A 4 0.33 4.03 11.46
CA LEU A 4 -0.25 2.71 11.36
C LEU A 4 0.30 2.02 10.12
N PHE A 5 1.07 0.95 10.29
CA PHE A 5 1.43 0.07 9.20
C PHE A 5 0.31 -0.95 9.00
N LYS A 6 -0.36 -0.91 7.86
CA LYS A 6 -1.25 -1.98 7.43
C LYS A 6 -0.43 -3.03 6.70
N TYR A 7 -0.40 -4.25 7.24
CA TYR A 7 0.46 -5.30 6.73
C TYR A 7 -0.32 -6.58 6.48
N THR A 8 -0.25 -7.09 5.26
CA THR A 8 -0.89 -8.34 4.85
C THR A 8 0.14 -9.25 4.17
N SER A 9 -0.02 -10.55 4.34
CA SER A 9 0.76 -11.55 3.63
C SER A 9 -0.06 -12.83 3.48
N ARG A 10 0.27 -13.64 2.47
CA ARG A 10 -0.33 -14.95 2.27
C ARG A 10 0.72 -15.94 1.77
N SER A 11 0.88 -17.04 2.48
CA SER A 11 1.79 -18.17 2.15
C SER A 11 3.29 -17.81 2.09
N ARG A 12 3.68 -16.64 2.64
CA ARG A 12 5.04 -16.09 2.64
C ARG A 12 5.53 -15.66 4.03
N PRO A 13 5.49 -16.53 5.04
CA PRO A 13 5.82 -16.16 6.41
C PRO A 13 7.26 -15.66 6.58
N LYS A 14 8.22 -16.14 5.78
CA LYS A 14 9.61 -15.68 5.85
C LYS A 14 9.77 -14.26 5.34
N GLU A 15 9.16 -13.96 4.20
CA GLU A 15 9.14 -12.64 3.59
C GLU A 15 8.42 -11.64 4.49
N PHE A 16 7.27 -12.04 5.04
CA PHE A 16 6.54 -11.26 6.04
C PHE A 16 7.40 -10.91 7.26
N LEU A 17 8.03 -11.90 7.89
CA LEU A 17 8.86 -11.66 9.07
C LEU A 17 10.05 -10.74 8.73
N ARG A 18 10.66 -10.90 7.57
CA ARG A 18 11.73 -10.01 7.10
C ARG A 18 11.24 -8.56 6.98
N GLY A 19 10.08 -8.33 6.38
CA GLY A 19 9.45 -7.00 6.28
C GLY A 19 9.10 -6.43 7.65
N LEU A 20 8.51 -7.24 8.54
CA LEU A 20 8.16 -6.82 9.90
C LEU A 20 9.41 -6.41 10.71
N TYR A 21 10.45 -7.22 10.67
CA TYR A 21 11.72 -6.87 11.35
C TYR A 21 12.36 -5.62 10.74
N SER A 22 12.24 -5.39 9.44
CA SER A 22 12.77 -4.17 8.84
C SER A 22 12.08 -2.90 9.34
N ILE A 23 10.79 -2.98 9.71
CA ILE A 23 10.11 -1.88 10.41
C ILE A 23 10.73 -1.72 11.81
N ILE A 24 10.70 -2.78 12.62
CA ILE A 24 11.12 -2.75 14.03
C ILE A 24 12.56 -2.26 14.18
N ASP A 25 13.47 -2.74 13.35
CA ASP A 25 14.90 -2.44 13.42
C ASP A 25 15.26 -1.02 12.94
N ASN A 26 14.40 -0.38 12.13
CA ASN A 26 14.73 0.89 11.50
C ASN A 26 13.83 2.06 11.93
N VAL A 27 12.78 1.87 12.72
CA VAL A 27 12.01 2.98 13.29
C VAL A 27 12.79 3.74 14.35
N ALA A 28 12.55 5.05 14.46
CA ALA A 28 13.19 5.93 15.44
C ALA A 28 12.47 5.97 16.79
N SER A 29 11.20 5.61 16.84
CA SER A 29 10.35 5.75 18.03
C SER A 29 9.25 4.69 18.05
N ASP A 30 8.63 4.52 19.23
CA ASP A 30 7.49 3.62 19.44
C ASP A 30 6.14 4.25 19.03
N ASP A 31 6.16 5.39 18.31
CA ASP A 31 4.96 6.08 17.81
C ASP A 31 4.42 5.41 16.55
N TYR A 32 4.22 4.10 16.62
CA TYR A 32 3.62 3.33 15.54
C TYR A 32 2.84 2.12 16.06
N ASP A 33 1.99 1.60 15.21
CA ASP A 33 1.32 0.29 15.34
C ASP A 33 1.45 -0.48 14.03
N VAL A 34 1.36 -1.80 14.11
CA VAL A 34 1.29 -2.68 12.94
C VAL A 34 -0.02 -3.47 13.00
N LEU A 35 -0.95 -3.16 12.10
CA LEU A 35 -2.17 -3.92 11.92
C LEU A 35 -1.93 -5.03 10.90
N VAL A 36 -1.67 -6.23 11.42
CA VAL A 36 -1.47 -7.42 10.60
C VAL A 36 -2.81 -8.10 10.33
N SER A 37 -3.11 -8.36 9.05
CA SER A 37 -4.28 -9.17 8.66
C SER A 37 -3.81 -10.40 7.88
N LEU A 38 -4.17 -11.59 8.39
CA LEU A 38 -3.84 -12.87 7.77
C LEU A 38 -5.12 -13.65 7.45
N ASP A 39 -5.08 -14.44 6.39
CA ASP A 39 -6.24 -15.21 5.96
C ASP A 39 -6.35 -16.53 6.73
N LEU A 40 -7.55 -16.84 7.21
CA LEU A 40 -7.86 -18.05 7.97
C LEU A 40 -7.56 -19.35 7.18
N ASP A 41 -7.68 -19.29 5.87
CA ASP A 41 -7.44 -20.42 4.97
C ASP A 41 -5.98 -20.50 4.44
N ASP A 42 -5.07 -19.67 4.98
CA ASP A 42 -3.65 -19.77 4.65
C ASP A 42 -3.05 -21.01 5.28
N SER A 43 -2.61 -21.96 4.45
CA SER A 43 -2.00 -23.22 4.89
C SER A 43 -0.71 -23.04 5.70
N LYS A 44 -0.12 -21.83 5.71
CA LYS A 44 1.09 -21.49 6.46
C LYS A 44 0.83 -20.58 7.67
N LEU A 45 -0.43 -20.43 8.08
CA LEU A 45 -0.82 -19.51 9.16
C LEU A 45 0.03 -19.69 10.43
N ASP A 46 0.31 -20.91 10.83
CA ASP A 46 1.12 -21.22 12.04
C ASP A 46 2.61 -20.85 11.91
N HIS A 47 3.07 -20.40 10.74
CA HIS A 47 4.47 -20.07 10.50
C HIS A 47 4.79 -18.57 10.55
N TYR A 48 3.79 -17.71 10.77
CA TYR A 48 3.98 -16.25 10.86
C TYR A 48 4.56 -15.78 12.20
N GLY A 49 4.91 -16.70 13.09
CA GLY A 49 5.48 -16.38 14.40
C GLY A 49 4.43 -15.85 15.39
N ASN A 50 4.89 -15.26 16.48
CA ASN A 50 4.04 -14.69 17.52
C ASN A 50 3.75 -13.21 17.23
N CYS A 51 3.17 -12.88 16.08
CA CYS A 51 2.69 -11.53 15.81
C CYS A 51 1.21 -11.40 16.20
N ASP A 52 0.83 -10.25 16.74
CA ASP A 52 -0.58 -9.92 16.95
C ASP A 52 -1.22 -9.67 15.59
N ALA A 53 -2.00 -10.65 15.11
CA ALA A 53 -2.65 -10.59 13.82
C ALA A 53 -4.16 -10.77 13.93
N VAL A 54 -4.92 -10.02 13.13
CA VAL A 54 -6.34 -10.28 12.93
C VAL A 54 -6.48 -11.39 11.89
N ILE A 55 -7.03 -12.53 12.33
CA ILE A 55 -7.28 -13.68 11.46
C ILE A 55 -8.70 -13.58 10.92
N GLY A 56 -8.87 -13.60 9.61
CA GLY A 56 -10.17 -13.48 8.98
C GLY A 56 -10.20 -14.07 7.57
N SER A 57 -11.33 -13.96 6.90
CA SER A 57 -11.49 -14.41 5.52
C SER A 57 -11.41 -13.22 4.57
N SER A 58 -10.72 -13.39 3.45
CA SER A 58 -10.66 -12.39 2.38
C SER A 58 -11.08 -13.01 1.05
N THR A 59 -11.72 -12.21 0.22
CA THR A 59 -12.11 -12.61 -1.16
C THR A 59 -10.97 -12.45 -2.16
N GLY A 60 -9.85 -11.86 -1.75
CA GLY A 60 -8.65 -11.63 -2.55
C GLY A 60 -7.68 -10.67 -1.90
N LYS A 61 -6.59 -10.35 -2.62
CA LYS A 61 -5.49 -9.50 -2.13
C LYS A 61 -5.99 -8.11 -1.67
N ILE A 62 -6.84 -7.46 -2.45
CA ILE A 62 -7.29 -6.09 -2.15
C ILE A 62 -8.25 -6.07 -0.97
N ASP A 63 -9.10 -7.09 -0.84
CA ASP A 63 -9.95 -7.25 0.33
C ASP A 63 -9.12 -7.45 1.61
N ALA A 64 -8.09 -8.28 1.57
CA ALA A 64 -7.16 -8.47 2.69
C ALA A 64 -6.45 -7.16 3.09
N ILE A 65 -6.07 -6.33 2.11
CA ILE A 65 -5.44 -5.02 2.35
C ILE A 65 -6.41 -4.04 3.03
N ASN A 66 -7.67 -4.02 2.64
CA ASN A 66 -8.65 -3.06 3.14
C ASN A 66 -9.32 -3.48 4.44
N ARG A 67 -9.49 -4.79 4.69
CA ARG A 67 -10.21 -5.27 5.87
C ARG A 67 -9.49 -4.89 7.16
N ASP A 68 -10.22 -4.88 8.24
CA ASP A 68 -9.81 -4.60 9.63
C ASP A 68 -9.45 -3.12 9.90
N LEU A 69 -9.21 -2.29 8.86
CA LEU A 69 -8.86 -0.88 9.03
C LEU A 69 -10.00 -0.04 9.63
N ASN A 70 -11.23 -0.28 9.19
CA ASN A 70 -12.39 0.47 9.65
C ASN A 70 -12.82 0.09 11.08
N GLU A 71 -12.44 -1.09 11.53
CA GLU A 71 -12.68 -1.63 12.88
C GLU A 71 -11.51 -1.37 13.83
N TYR A 72 -10.37 -0.92 13.33
CA TYR A 72 -9.19 -0.63 14.15
C TYR A 72 -9.46 0.51 15.13
N GLN A 73 -9.28 0.26 16.44
CA GLN A 73 -9.64 1.19 17.53
C GLN A 73 -8.46 2.05 18.01
N GLY A 74 -7.24 1.80 17.51
CA GLY A 74 -6.07 2.60 17.88
C GLY A 74 -6.06 3.97 17.20
N ASP A 75 -5.35 4.89 17.82
CA ASP A 75 -5.12 6.21 17.23
C ASP A 75 -3.98 6.13 16.20
N TRP A 76 -4.15 6.84 15.10
CA TRP A 76 -3.12 6.99 14.08
C TRP A 76 -3.35 8.26 13.26
N ASP A 77 -2.26 8.83 12.76
CA ASP A 77 -2.24 10.01 11.91
C ASP A 77 -1.90 9.65 10.45
N LEU A 78 -0.93 8.75 10.27
CA LEU A 78 -0.45 8.28 8.98
C LEU A 78 -0.68 6.78 8.82
N LEU A 79 -1.15 6.37 7.65
CA LEU A 79 -1.31 4.99 7.22
C LEU A 79 -0.27 4.66 6.16
N ILE A 80 0.47 3.57 6.35
CA ILE A 80 1.42 3.02 5.38
C ILE A 80 0.99 1.60 5.03
N ASN A 81 0.72 1.34 3.75
CA ASN A 81 0.42 -0.01 3.29
C ASN A 81 1.71 -0.77 2.97
N MET A 82 1.94 -1.84 3.71
CA MET A 82 3.09 -2.73 3.54
C MET A 82 2.73 -3.99 2.78
N SER A 83 3.64 -4.43 1.94
CA SER A 83 3.64 -5.73 1.28
C SER A 83 4.86 -6.55 1.75
N ASP A 84 4.78 -7.88 1.68
CA ASP A 84 5.85 -8.78 2.15
C ASP A 84 7.13 -8.79 1.27
N ASP A 85 7.10 -8.08 0.17
CA ASP A 85 8.24 -7.81 -0.72
C ASP A 85 8.87 -6.41 -0.52
N MET A 86 8.41 -5.65 0.48
CA MET A 86 8.94 -4.33 0.82
C MET A 86 9.78 -4.40 2.10
N ILE A 87 11.00 -3.87 2.06
CA ILE A 87 11.96 -3.92 3.17
C ILE A 87 12.52 -2.53 3.42
N PHE A 88 12.23 -1.93 4.57
CA PHE A 88 12.86 -0.66 4.95
C PHE A 88 14.34 -0.85 5.18
N THR A 89 15.17 -0.04 4.52
CA THR A 89 16.63 -0.13 4.54
C THR A 89 17.30 1.11 5.14
N VAL A 90 16.53 2.16 5.41
CA VAL A 90 17.04 3.42 5.95
C VAL A 90 16.66 3.55 7.43
N ASN A 91 17.67 3.70 8.28
CA ASN A 91 17.44 3.91 9.71
C ASN A 91 16.65 5.22 9.94
N ARG A 92 15.67 5.20 10.86
CA ARG A 92 14.78 6.32 11.20
C ARG A 92 13.93 6.79 10.03
N PHE A 93 13.57 5.88 9.13
CA PHE A 93 12.74 6.18 7.96
C PHE A 93 11.40 6.81 8.34
N ASP A 94 10.85 6.43 9.48
CA ASP A 94 9.59 6.93 10.03
C ASP A 94 9.64 8.45 10.29
N ASN A 95 10.76 8.97 10.82
CA ASN A 95 10.94 10.41 10.98
C ASN A 95 11.01 11.12 9.63
N ILE A 96 11.72 10.53 8.65
CA ILE A 96 11.80 11.10 7.30
C ILE A 96 10.39 11.18 6.68
N ILE A 97 9.58 10.12 6.82
CA ILE A 97 8.20 10.12 6.31
C ILE A 97 7.36 11.19 7.01
N ARG A 98 7.44 11.32 8.35
CA ARG A 98 6.72 12.36 9.10
C ARG A 98 7.10 13.78 8.68
N ASP A 99 8.39 14.03 8.48
CA ASP A 99 8.92 15.33 8.04
C ASP A 99 8.46 15.67 6.63
N LEU A 100 8.54 14.73 5.70
CA LEU A 100 8.06 14.89 4.33
C LEU A 100 6.54 15.12 4.28
N PHE A 101 5.78 14.35 5.08
CA PHE A 101 4.34 14.52 5.13
C PHE A 101 3.96 15.89 5.68
N THR A 102 4.59 16.34 6.76
CA THR A 102 4.38 17.69 7.33
C THR A 102 4.76 18.79 6.34
N LYS A 103 5.85 18.62 5.61
CA LYS A 103 6.32 19.56 4.57
C LYS A 103 5.28 19.76 3.47
N HIS A 104 4.72 18.68 2.95
CA HIS A 104 3.81 18.71 1.81
C HIS A 104 2.35 18.93 2.19
N PHE A 105 1.94 18.45 3.37
CA PHE A 105 0.56 18.49 3.83
C PHE A 105 0.44 19.05 5.25
N PRO A 106 0.82 20.33 5.48
CA PRO A 106 0.84 20.93 6.83
C PRO A 106 -0.53 20.98 7.51
N ASN A 107 -1.61 20.88 6.74
CA ASN A 107 -2.99 20.83 7.25
C ASN A 107 -3.64 19.44 7.11
N GLY A 108 -2.83 18.45 6.81
CA GLY A 108 -3.29 17.11 6.47
C GLY A 108 -3.96 17.00 5.10
N ASP A 109 -4.64 15.88 4.86
CA ASP A 109 -5.34 15.55 3.62
C ASP A 109 -4.40 15.29 2.44
N GLY A 110 -3.51 14.33 2.61
CA GLY A 110 -2.46 14.06 1.65
C GLY A 110 -2.18 12.57 1.37
N PHE A 111 -1.62 12.35 0.19
CA PHE A 111 -1.06 11.10 -0.28
C PHE A 111 0.39 11.32 -0.69
N LEU A 112 1.33 10.69 0.02
CA LEU A 112 2.76 10.79 -0.22
C LEU A 112 3.25 9.57 -1.03
N HIS A 113 3.90 9.84 -2.15
CA HIS A 113 4.53 8.86 -3.00
C HIS A 113 6.04 8.92 -2.80
N LEU A 114 6.66 7.83 -2.38
CA LEU A 114 8.10 7.64 -2.33
C LEU A 114 8.57 6.80 -3.49
N ASN A 115 9.78 7.08 -3.98
CA ASN A 115 10.41 6.26 -5.02
C ASN A 115 10.74 4.87 -4.44
N ASP A 116 10.31 3.82 -5.13
CA ASP A 116 10.62 2.42 -4.81
C ASP A 116 11.93 1.91 -5.46
N GLY A 117 12.68 2.82 -6.09
CA GLY A 117 13.91 2.51 -6.82
C GLY A 117 13.69 2.00 -8.25
N HIS A 118 12.45 1.77 -8.68
CA HIS A 118 12.12 1.16 -9.98
C HIS A 118 11.07 1.95 -10.76
N GLN A 119 9.96 2.30 -10.13
CA GLN A 119 8.83 3.00 -10.79
C GLN A 119 9.02 4.52 -10.86
N GLY A 120 9.91 5.08 -10.04
CA GLY A 120 10.10 6.53 -9.99
C GLY A 120 8.81 7.24 -9.58
N ASP A 121 8.38 8.21 -10.38
CA ASP A 121 7.16 9.00 -10.17
C ASP A 121 5.93 8.47 -10.93
N ASN A 122 6.03 7.29 -11.56
CA ASN A 122 4.94 6.74 -12.37
C ASN A 122 3.79 6.22 -11.50
N VAL A 123 4.10 5.42 -10.48
CA VAL A 123 3.10 4.79 -9.59
C VAL A 123 3.65 4.60 -8.19
N SER A 124 2.84 4.92 -7.19
CA SER A 124 3.17 4.68 -5.78
C SER A 124 2.88 3.24 -5.41
N THR A 125 3.91 2.41 -5.40
CA THR A 125 3.80 0.99 -5.01
C THR A 125 3.54 0.79 -3.52
N MET A 126 3.94 1.77 -2.68
CA MET A 126 3.63 1.86 -1.26
C MET A 126 2.71 3.06 -1.01
N SER A 127 1.44 2.83 -0.71
CA SER A 127 0.52 3.91 -0.37
C SER A 127 0.78 4.47 1.02
N ILE A 128 1.06 5.77 1.10
CA ILE A 128 1.24 6.53 2.35
C ILE A 128 0.24 7.68 2.35
N MET A 129 -0.67 7.71 3.33
CA MET A 129 -1.71 8.72 3.42
C MET A 129 -2.03 9.07 4.86
N ASP A 130 -2.56 10.25 5.11
CA ASP A 130 -3.06 10.57 6.43
C ASP A 130 -4.51 10.10 6.63
N ARG A 131 -4.94 10.13 7.90
CA ARG A 131 -6.28 9.72 8.29
C ARG A 131 -7.37 10.49 7.56
N LYS A 132 -7.21 11.79 7.37
CA LYS A 132 -8.18 12.64 6.69
C LYS A 132 -8.32 12.29 5.21
N TYR A 133 -7.22 11.91 4.55
CA TYR A 133 -7.28 11.42 3.17
C TYR A 133 -7.98 10.07 3.10
N TYR A 134 -7.62 9.12 4.00
CA TYR A 134 -8.23 7.80 4.08
C TYR A 134 -9.73 7.83 4.36
N GLU A 135 -10.18 8.66 5.30
CA GLU A 135 -11.59 8.74 5.70
C GLU A 135 -12.53 9.18 4.58
N ARG A 136 -12.00 9.74 3.50
CA ARG A 136 -12.77 10.12 2.31
C ARG A 136 -13.37 8.91 1.61
N ASP A 137 -12.58 7.86 1.43
CA ASP A 137 -12.95 6.66 0.67
C ASP A 137 -13.08 5.43 1.59
N ARG A 138 -12.41 5.42 2.74
CA ARG A 138 -12.37 4.36 3.75
C ARG A 138 -11.82 3.03 3.24
N TYR A 139 -10.91 3.11 2.27
CA TYR A 139 -10.10 2.01 1.75
C TYR A 139 -8.72 2.52 1.32
N ILE A 140 -7.74 1.65 1.27
CA ILE A 140 -6.43 1.95 0.67
C ILE A 140 -6.53 1.85 -0.84
N TYR A 141 -7.10 0.75 -1.32
CA TYR A 141 -7.33 0.47 -2.73
C TYR A 141 -8.80 0.19 -2.98
N HIS A 142 -9.30 0.66 -4.12
CA HIS A 142 -10.71 0.51 -4.47
C HIS A 142 -11.12 -0.98 -4.46
N PRO A 143 -12.21 -1.38 -3.77
CA PRO A 143 -12.53 -2.78 -3.52
C PRO A 143 -12.97 -3.60 -4.75
N GLU A 144 -13.21 -2.97 -5.90
CA GLU A 144 -13.46 -3.70 -7.14
C GLU A 144 -12.21 -4.39 -7.70
N TYR A 145 -11.00 -3.93 -7.36
CA TYR A 145 -9.78 -4.59 -7.80
C TYR A 145 -9.57 -5.92 -7.07
N LYS A 146 -8.95 -6.85 -7.77
CA LYS A 146 -8.54 -8.13 -7.21
C LYS A 146 -7.07 -8.17 -6.83
N SER A 147 -6.21 -7.52 -7.64
CA SER A 147 -4.76 -7.57 -7.45
C SER A 147 -3.98 -6.42 -8.08
N LEU A 148 -4.26 -6.09 -9.35
CA LEU A 148 -3.46 -5.21 -10.19
C LEU A 148 -4.10 -3.83 -10.35
N TRP A 149 -3.32 -2.82 -10.81
CA TRP A 149 -3.79 -1.48 -11.17
C TRP A 149 -4.37 -0.64 -10.02
N CYS A 150 -4.60 -1.22 -8.85
CA CYS A 150 -5.18 -0.53 -7.68
C CYS A 150 -4.26 0.60 -7.17
N ASP A 151 -2.97 0.40 -7.22
CA ASP A 151 -1.92 1.37 -6.90
C ASP A 151 -1.86 2.52 -7.94
N ALA A 152 -2.04 2.20 -9.22
CA ALA A 152 -2.16 3.20 -10.26
C ALA A 152 -3.39 4.10 -10.03
N GLU A 153 -4.58 3.52 -9.75
CA GLU A 153 -5.77 4.30 -9.40
C GLU A 153 -5.53 5.18 -8.16
N ALA A 154 -4.97 4.63 -7.09
CA ALA A 154 -4.70 5.39 -5.87
C ALA A 154 -3.80 6.60 -6.13
N THR A 155 -2.74 6.40 -6.95
CA THR A 155 -1.82 7.47 -7.37
C THR A 155 -2.51 8.53 -8.22
N GLU A 156 -3.23 8.10 -9.25
CA GLU A 156 -3.91 8.98 -10.20
C GLU A 156 -5.05 9.76 -9.53
N ALA A 157 -5.84 9.12 -8.67
CA ALA A 157 -6.91 9.76 -7.92
C ALA A 157 -6.36 10.83 -6.95
N ALA A 158 -5.25 10.53 -6.25
CA ALA A 158 -4.60 11.50 -5.38
C ALA A 158 -4.07 12.71 -6.17
N TRP A 159 -3.48 12.48 -7.33
CA TRP A 159 -3.06 13.53 -8.25
C TRP A 159 -4.24 14.40 -8.70
N MET A 160 -5.33 13.80 -9.15
CA MET A 160 -6.51 14.51 -9.64
C MET A 160 -7.20 15.31 -8.54
N ARG A 161 -7.17 14.84 -7.31
CA ARG A 161 -7.66 15.55 -6.10
C ARG A 161 -6.76 16.72 -5.68
N GLY A 162 -5.55 16.85 -6.27
CA GLY A 162 -4.56 17.83 -5.81
C GLY A 162 -4.03 17.55 -4.41
N ARG A 163 -4.03 16.27 -4.01
CA ARG A 163 -3.62 15.76 -2.69
C ARG A 163 -2.41 14.82 -2.77
N TYR A 164 -1.58 15.01 -3.75
CA TYR A 164 -0.45 14.16 -4.08
C TYR A 164 0.87 14.90 -3.99
N ALA A 165 1.87 14.29 -3.38
CA ALA A 165 3.26 14.72 -3.43
C ALA A 165 4.17 13.53 -3.72
N TYR A 166 5.17 13.73 -4.57
CA TYR A 166 6.23 12.76 -4.86
C TYR A 166 7.56 13.25 -4.30
N GLU A 167 8.29 12.31 -3.68
CA GLU A 167 9.69 12.49 -3.26
C GLU A 167 10.55 11.39 -3.85
N SER A 168 11.68 11.77 -4.45
CA SER A 168 12.57 10.83 -5.15
C SER A 168 13.44 9.98 -4.23
N ILE A 169 13.31 10.16 -2.91
CA ILE A 169 14.04 9.39 -1.91
C ILE A 169 13.59 7.94 -1.92
N VAL A 170 14.54 7.02 -1.82
CA VAL A 170 14.31 5.58 -1.66
C VAL A 170 14.55 5.22 -0.20
N LEU A 171 13.50 4.76 0.51
CA LEU A 171 13.58 4.37 1.92
C LEU A 171 13.43 2.87 2.13
N PHE A 172 13.02 2.14 1.10
CA PHE A 172 12.78 0.70 1.13
C PHE A 172 13.19 0.04 -0.18
N ASP A 173 13.58 -1.21 -0.10
CA ASP A 173 13.78 -2.07 -1.26
C ASP A 173 12.44 -2.72 -1.62
N HIS A 174 12.08 -2.69 -2.91
CA HIS A 174 10.92 -3.40 -3.44
C HIS A 174 11.38 -4.64 -4.20
N LEU A 175 11.32 -5.79 -3.53
CA LEU A 175 11.88 -7.06 -3.99
C LEU A 175 10.89 -7.81 -4.90
N HIS A 176 10.54 -7.22 -6.03
CA HIS A 176 9.55 -7.77 -6.96
C HIS A 176 10.20 -8.59 -8.10
N PRO A 177 9.57 -9.70 -8.57
CA PRO A 177 10.07 -10.52 -9.67
C PRO A 177 10.27 -9.75 -10.98
N ALA A 178 9.46 -8.74 -11.26
CA ALA A 178 9.59 -7.91 -12.45
C ALA A 178 10.97 -7.22 -12.57
N TRP A 179 11.65 -7.03 -11.44
CA TRP A 179 13.00 -6.45 -11.36
C TRP A 179 14.09 -7.52 -11.22
N GLY A 180 13.71 -8.81 -11.21
CA GLY A 180 14.65 -9.91 -10.99
C GLY A 180 15.16 -10.04 -9.54
N LEU A 181 14.51 -9.37 -8.58
CA LEU A 181 14.90 -9.31 -7.17
C LEU A 181 14.24 -10.37 -6.29
N ALA A 182 13.25 -11.07 -6.81
CA ALA A 182 12.57 -12.18 -6.14
C ALA A 182 12.18 -13.27 -7.15
N PRO A 183 11.98 -14.53 -6.71
CA PRO A 183 11.45 -15.56 -7.57
C PRO A 183 9.98 -15.29 -7.93
N ASN A 184 9.58 -15.58 -9.15
CA ASN A 184 8.17 -15.59 -9.55
C ASN A 184 7.48 -16.84 -9.00
N ASP A 185 7.08 -16.79 -7.74
CA ASP A 185 6.47 -17.92 -7.01
C ASP A 185 4.97 -18.09 -7.31
N ALA A 186 4.32 -19.01 -6.57
CA ALA A 186 2.91 -19.32 -6.76
C ALA A 186 1.99 -18.10 -6.44
N GLN A 187 2.36 -17.24 -5.48
CA GLN A 187 1.57 -16.07 -5.12
C GLN A 187 1.62 -15.01 -6.21
N TYR A 188 2.80 -14.70 -6.76
CA TYR A 188 2.90 -13.78 -7.89
C TYR A 188 2.15 -14.31 -9.12
N LYS A 189 2.31 -15.60 -9.45
CA LYS A 189 1.58 -16.22 -10.56
C LYS A 189 0.07 -16.16 -10.39
N ALA A 190 -0.43 -16.33 -9.17
CA ALA A 190 -1.86 -16.22 -8.88
C ALA A 190 -2.36 -14.77 -8.96
N SER A 191 -1.59 -13.81 -8.43
CA SER A 191 -1.96 -12.39 -8.43
C SER A 191 -1.86 -11.74 -9.82
N GLU A 192 -1.05 -12.29 -10.72
CA GLU A 192 -0.83 -11.81 -12.10
C GLU A 192 -1.47 -12.74 -13.15
N ALA A 193 -2.37 -13.65 -12.74
CA ALA A 193 -3.06 -14.55 -13.64
C ALA A 193 -3.85 -13.76 -14.72
N PRO A 194 -4.00 -14.30 -15.95
CA PRO A 194 -4.66 -13.59 -17.04
C PRO A 194 -6.06 -13.08 -16.68
N GLU A 195 -6.84 -13.87 -15.94
CA GLU A 195 -8.17 -13.48 -15.48
C GLU A 195 -8.15 -12.30 -14.48
N MET A 196 -7.10 -12.19 -13.65
CA MET A 196 -6.91 -11.03 -12.77
C MET A 196 -6.54 -9.80 -13.58
N TRP A 197 -5.64 -9.98 -14.55
CA TRP A 197 -5.22 -8.93 -15.45
C TRP A 197 -6.40 -8.36 -16.25
N ASP A 198 -7.18 -9.20 -16.92
CA ASP A 198 -8.30 -8.78 -17.74
C ASP A 198 -9.38 -8.08 -16.92
N HIS A 199 -9.69 -8.62 -15.72
CA HIS A 199 -10.64 -8.03 -14.81
C HIS A 199 -10.19 -6.62 -14.38
N ASP A 200 -9.01 -6.51 -13.81
CA ASP A 200 -8.53 -5.27 -13.19
C ASP A 200 -8.20 -4.20 -14.24
N LYS A 201 -7.79 -4.60 -15.44
CA LYS A 201 -7.66 -3.71 -16.58
C LYS A 201 -9.02 -3.09 -16.97
N ALA A 202 -10.07 -3.89 -17.03
CA ALA A 202 -11.41 -3.37 -17.31
C ALA A 202 -11.91 -2.43 -16.21
N VAL A 203 -11.56 -2.68 -14.95
CA VAL A 203 -11.88 -1.79 -13.82
C VAL A 203 -11.18 -0.45 -13.98
N ILE A 204 -9.86 -0.43 -14.17
CA ILE A 204 -9.12 0.84 -14.27
C ILE A 204 -9.56 1.67 -15.48
N GLU A 205 -9.83 1.04 -16.63
CA GLU A 205 -10.31 1.73 -17.82
C GLU A 205 -11.68 2.40 -17.58
N ARG A 206 -12.60 1.70 -16.92
CA ARG A 206 -13.92 2.25 -16.55
C ARG A 206 -13.80 3.38 -15.54
N HIS A 207 -12.95 3.23 -14.51
CA HIS A 207 -12.75 4.25 -13.49
C HIS A 207 -12.07 5.49 -14.06
N ARG A 208 -11.09 5.34 -14.94
CA ARG A 208 -10.47 6.44 -15.69
C ARG A 208 -11.48 7.22 -16.51
N ALA A 209 -12.37 6.53 -17.23
CA ALA A 209 -13.43 7.15 -18.02
C ALA A 209 -14.41 7.97 -17.18
N ASN A 210 -14.56 7.66 -15.90
CA ASN A 210 -15.41 8.35 -14.92
C ASN A 210 -14.62 9.22 -13.94
N ASN A 211 -13.35 9.55 -14.24
CA ASN A 211 -12.46 10.32 -13.36
C ASN A 211 -12.43 9.77 -11.92
N TYR A 212 -12.48 8.45 -11.73
CA TYR A 212 -12.52 7.80 -10.40
C TYR A 212 -13.65 8.31 -9.49
N GLY A 213 -14.79 8.72 -10.06
CA GLY A 213 -15.88 9.34 -9.32
C GLY A 213 -15.58 10.74 -8.78
N ILE A 214 -14.45 11.35 -9.14
CA ILE A 214 -14.07 12.69 -8.70
C ILE A 214 -14.86 13.73 -9.53
N THR A 215 -15.78 14.43 -8.87
CA THR A 215 -16.68 15.38 -9.53
C THR A 215 -16.00 16.70 -9.97
N ASN A 216 -14.98 17.13 -9.24
CA ASN A 216 -14.27 18.39 -9.50
C ASN A 216 -12.74 18.14 -9.42
N PRO A 217 -12.15 17.50 -10.43
CA PRO A 217 -10.71 17.25 -10.43
C PRO A 217 -9.94 18.58 -10.50
N VAL A 218 -8.97 18.77 -9.61
CA VAL A 218 -8.08 19.94 -9.59
C VAL A 218 -7.04 19.84 -10.71
N ARG A 219 -6.73 18.61 -11.14
CA ARG A 219 -5.77 18.30 -12.20
C ARG A 219 -6.36 17.25 -13.12
N THR A 220 -6.00 17.29 -14.40
CA THR A 220 -6.38 16.25 -15.37
C THR A 220 -5.20 15.33 -15.59
N PHE A 221 -5.38 14.05 -15.38
CA PHE A 221 -4.36 13.04 -15.69
C PHE A 221 -4.38 12.73 -17.19
N LYS A 222 -3.22 12.84 -17.85
CA LYS A 222 -3.08 12.39 -19.25
C LYS A 222 -2.47 10.99 -19.21
N TYR A 223 -3.33 10.00 -19.43
CA TYR A 223 -2.86 8.61 -19.52
C TYR A 223 -1.95 8.43 -20.73
N PRO A 224 -0.78 7.77 -20.58
CA PRO A 224 -0.10 7.23 -21.74
C PRO A 224 -1.10 6.28 -22.44
N LYS A 225 -1.22 6.39 -23.76
CA LYS A 225 -1.96 5.39 -24.54
C LYS A 225 -1.25 4.06 -24.36
N ILE A 226 -1.93 3.11 -23.71
CA ILE A 226 -1.50 1.72 -23.55
C ILE A 226 -1.57 1.04 -24.92
#